data_0e80b7601f9a847f0463a99d5a6c5278
#
_entry.id   0e80b7601f9a847f0463a99d5a6c5278
#
_cell.length_a   1.000
_cell.length_b   1.000
_cell.length_c   1.000
_cell.angle_alpha   90.00
_cell.angle_beta   90.00
_cell.angle_gamma   90.00
#
_symmetry.space_group_name_H-M   'P 1'
#
loop_
_entity.id
_entity.type
_entity.pdbx_description
1 polymer ?
#
loop_
_entity_poly.entity_id
_entity_poly.type
_entity_poly.pdbx_seq_one_letter_code
_entity_poly.pdbx_strand_id
1 'polypeptide(L)'
;MSSFIQSLKKFPRLFWISNIIELFERWGWYAFYNGFIAIYLTSPRETGALGFSNVEKGTIMGTASMILYFLPVITGAVADRVGYKKVLITSFITYVISFFMLSRFETFGSIFAAFILLAVAGALFKPLISGTVARVTDRETASLGFGIFYMVINIGGFIGPFVASLLYKNNWDSVFYMSIAAMTLNLLLTIFFYREPAITESGKSFIKNIGIAFRNIGITLTDWRFLLFLLIIGVFWTAYNQLYYSFPVFLE
;
A
#
# COMPACT_ATOMS: atom_id res chain seq x y z
N MET A 1 4.07 25.46 22.69
CA MET A 1 3.64 25.68 21.28
C MET A 1 4.77 26.16 20.37
N SER A 2 5.68 27.03 20.82
CA SER A 2 6.84 27.51 20.02
C SER A 2 7.85 26.41 19.66
N SER A 3 8.15 25.46 20.56
CA SER A 3 9.12 24.37 20.29
C SER A 3 8.61 23.35 19.25
N PHE A 4 7.32 23.01 19.28
CA PHE A 4 6.71 22.09 18.31
C PHE A 4 6.72 22.66 16.89
N ILE A 5 6.33 23.94 16.72
CA ILE A 5 6.37 24.62 15.43
C ILE A 5 7.81 24.72 14.90
N GLN A 6 8.78 24.95 15.79
CA GLN A 6 10.20 24.95 15.41
C GLN A 6 10.67 23.57 14.93
N SER A 7 10.22 22.49 15.58
CA SER A 7 10.52 21.13 15.14
C SER A 7 9.92 20.82 13.76
N LEU A 8 8.69 21.26 13.47
CA LEU A 8 8.08 21.08 12.15
C LEU A 8 8.85 21.78 11.01
N LYS A 9 9.47 22.92 11.30
CA LYS A 9 10.29 23.65 10.31
C LYS A 9 11.62 22.96 9.97
N LYS A 10 12.07 22.01 10.81
CA LYS A 10 13.27 21.21 10.53
C LYS A 10 13.08 20.21 9.40
N PHE A 11 11.82 19.80 9.11
CA PHE A 11 11.56 18.82 8.06
C PHE A 11 11.74 19.42 6.66
N PRO A 12 12.51 18.74 5.78
CA PRO A 12 12.72 19.21 4.42
C PRO A 12 11.45 19.08 3.59
N ARG A 13 11.38 19.80 2.47
CA ARG A 13 10.24 19.78 1.55
C ARG A 13 9.86 18.36 1.10
N LEU A 14 10.85 17.50 0.89
CA LEU A 14 10.64 16.12 0.46
C LEU A 14 9.83 15.30 1.50
N PHE A 15 10.04 15.57 2.80
CA PHE A 15 9.25 14.95 3.87
C PHE A 15 7.75 15.24 3.71
N TRP A 16 7.38 16.51 3.49
CA TRP A 16 5.98 16.91 3.35
C TRP A 16 5.35 16.35 2.07
N ILE A 17 6.08 16.37 0.95
CA ILE A 17 5.64 15.79 -0.31
C ILE A 17 5.39 14.28 -0.15
N SER A 18 6.29 13.56 0.53
CA SER A 18 6.12 12.13 0.80
C SER A 18 4.89 11.83 1.65
N ASN A 19 4.61 12.66 2.66
CA ASN A 19 3.41 12.52 3.48
C ASN A 19 2.12 12.82 2.70
N ILE A 20 2.13 13.80 1.79
CA ILE A 20 0.98 14.09 0.92
C ILE A 20 0.73 12.91 -0.05
N ILE A 21 1.79 12.37 -0.63
CA ILE A 21 1.70 11.19 -1.50
C ILE A 21 1.15 9.98 -0.72
N GLU A 22 1.63 9.75 0.51
CA GLU A 22 1.10 8.68 1.38
C GLU A 22 -0.38 8.89 1.67
N LEU A 23 -0.80 10.12 2.00
CA LEU A 23 -2.19 10.45 2.30
C LEU A 23 -3.14 10.02 1.16
N PHE A 24 -2.84 10.44 -0.07
CA PHE A 24 -3.68 10.14 -1.22
C PHE A 24 -3.60 8.68 -1.64
N GLU A 25 -2.43 8.02 -1.47
CA GLU A 25 -2.32 6.61 -1.73
C GLU A 25 -3.14 5.81 -0.71
N ARG A 26 -3.03 6.11 0.59
CA ARG A 26 -3.87 5.49 1.62
C ARG A 26 -5.34 5.75 1.38
N TRP A 27 -5.71 6.97 1.01
CA TRP A 27 -7.09 7.28 0.63
C TRP A 27 -7.57 6.35 -0.50
N GLY A 28 -6.90 6.32 -1.66
CA GLY A 28 -7.32 5.49 -2.80
C GLY A 28 -7.29 4.00 -2.51
N TRP A 29 -6.30 3.52 -1.74
CA TRP A 29 -6.18 2.13 -1.35
C TRP A 29 -7.28 1.70 -0.37
N TYR A 30 -7.43 2.39 0.75
CA TYR A 30 -8.40 2.00 1.79
C TYR A 30 -9.85 2.26 1.37
N ALA A 31 -10.10 3.21 0.50
CA ALA A 31 -11.41 3.41 -0.09
C ALA A 31 -11.99 2.15 -0.70
N PHE A 32 -11.14 1.37 -1.39
CA PHE A 32 -11.52 0.14 -2.04
C PHE A 32 -11.27 -1.08 -1.15
N TYR A 33 -10.04 -1.21 -0.61
CA TYR A 33 -9.57 -2.46 -0.02
C TYR A 33 -10.22 -2.79 1.34
N ASN A 34 -10.47 -1.82 2.20
CA ASN A 34 -10.89 -2.07 3.58
C ASN A 34 -12.41 -2.17 3.79
N GLY A 35 -13.23 -1.77 2.86
CA GLY A 35 -14.68 -1.77 3.09
C GLY A 35 -15.49 -2.37 1.96
N PHE A 36 -15.02 -2.22 0.75
CA PHE A 36 -15.82 -2.51 -0.42
C PHE A 36 -15.41 -3.74 -1.20
N ILE A 37 -14.13 -4.16 -1.10
CA ILE A 37 -13.60 -5.23 -1.92
C ILE A 37 -14.34 -6.56 -1.72
N ALA A 38 -14.60 -6.94 -0.46
CA ALA A 38 -15.23 -8.23 -0.16
C ALA A 38 -16.65 -8.26 -0.70
N ILE A 39 -17.40 -7.18 -0.47
CA ILE A 39 -18.78 -7.01 -0.95
C ILE A 39 -18.79 -6.95 -2.49
N TYR A 40 -17.95 -6.12 -3.11
CA TYR A 40 -17.86 -6.02 -4.56
C TYR A 40 -17.57 -7.36 -5.25
N LEU A 41 -16.74 -8.21 -4.65
CA LEU A 41 -16.44 -9.53 -5.22
C LEU A 41 -17.58 -10.53 -5.09
N THR A 42 -18.38 -10.50 -4.00
CA THR A 42 -19.30 -11.58 -3.66
C THR A 42 -20.76 -11.24 -3.76
N SER A 43 -21.17 -9.97 -3.70
CA SER A 43 -22.59 -9.61 -3.83
C SER A 43 -23.15 -9.97 -5.22
N PRO A 44 -24.48 -10.18 -5.34
CA PRO A 44 -25.11 -10.57 -6.59
C PRO A 44 -24.85 -9.58 -7.73
N ARG A 45 -24.75 -10.10 -8.95
CA ARG A 45 -24.48 -9.29 -10.15
C ARG A 45 -25.55 -8.23 -10.41
N GLU A 46 -26.77 -8.48 -9.98
CA GLU A 46 -27.89 -7.54 -10.09
C GLU A 46 -27.64 -6.23 -9.34
N THR A 47 -26.75 -6.25 -8.34
CA THR A 47 -26.31 -5.05 -7.60
C THR A 47 -25.12 -4.34 -8.24
N GLY A 48 -24.68 -4.79 -9.42
CA GLY A 48 -23.47 -4.29 -10.10
C GLY A 48 -22.17 -4.85 -9.51
N ALA A 49 -22.24 -5.83 -8.60
CA ALA A 49 -21.09 -6.56 -8.06
C ALA A 49 -20.74 -7.78 -8.94
N LEU A 50 -19.70 -8.54 -8.58
CA LEU A 50 -19.18 -9.59 -9.46
C LEU A 50 -19.82 -10.99 -9.24
N GLY A 51 -20.45 -11.23 -8.10
CA GLY A 51 -21.10 -12.52 -7.79
C GLY A 51 -20.14 -13.69 -7.70
N PHE A 52 -18.89 -13.46 -7.28
CA PHE A 52 -17.90 -14.54 -7.13
C PHE A 52 -18.17 -15.35 -5.86
N SER A 53 -17.80 -16.61 -5.91
CA SER A 53 -17.82 -17.48 -4.73
C SER A 53 -16.79 -17.03 -3.68
N ASN A 54 -17.01 -17.44 -2.42
CA ASN A 54 -16.04 -17.19 -1.34
C ASN A 54 -14.67 -17.84 -1.62
N VAL A 55 -14.61 -18.92 -2.39
CA VAL A 55 -13.34 -19.56 -2.81
C VAL A 55 -12.60 -18.66 -3.81
N GLU A 56 -13.29 -18.13 -4.80
CA GLU A 56 -12.71 -17.20 -5.78
C GLU A 56 -12.23 -15.92 -5.10
N LYS A 57 -13.06 -15.32 -4.23
CA LYS A 57 -12.65 -14.17 -3.42
C LYS A 57 -11.40 -14.49 -2.59
N GLY A 58 -11.38 -15.60 -1.88
CA GLY A 58 -10.24 -16.02 -1.06
C GLY A 58 -8.97 -16.22 -1.88
N THR A 59 -9.09 -16.79 -3.09
CA THR A 59 -7.99 -16.99 -4.01
C THR A 59 -7.42 -15.65 -4.48
N ILE A 60 -8.27 -14.71 -4.90
CA ILE A 60 -7.86 -13.36 -5.33
C ILE A 60 -7.15 -12.64 -4.20
N MET A 61 -7.82 -12.48 -3.05
CA MET A 61 -7.32 -11.69 -1.94
C MET A 61 -6.09 -12.32 -1.27
N GLY A 62 -6.05 -13.64 -1.14
CA GLY A 62 -4.93 -14.37 -0.57
C GLY A 62 -3.67 -14.24 -1.44
N THR A 63 -3.80 -14.43 -2.75
CA THR A 63 -2.67 -14.30 -3.68
C THR A 63 -2.16 -12.86 -3.74
N ALA A 64 -3.06 -11.88 -3.82
CA ALA A 64 -2.70 -10.46 -3.80
C ALA A 64 -1.98 -10.08 -2.50
N SER A 65 -2.47 -10.54 -1.35
CA SER A 65 -1.84 -10.30 -0.04
C SER A 65 -0.44 -10.94 0.02
N MET A 66 -0.27 -12.16 -0.48
CA MET A 66 1.04 -12.81 -0.56
C MET A 66 2.05 -11.93 -1.33
N ILE A 67 1.68 -11.45 -2.52
CA ILE A 67 2.53 -10.57 -3.32
C ILE A 67 2.83 -9.27 -2.58
N LEU A 68 1.80 -8.63 -2.01
CA LEU A 68 1.92 -7.36 -1.31
C LEU A 68 2.90 -7.41 -0.13
N TYR A 69 3.01 -8.54 0.56
CA TYR A 69 3.87 -8.67 1.73
C TYR A 69 5.25 -9.24 1.42
N PHE A 70 5.40 -10.12 0.42
CA PHE A 70 6.70 -10.70 0.08
C PHE A 70 7.51 -9.88 -0.93
N LEU A 71 6.85 -9.28 -1.91
CA LEU A 71 7.54 -8.52 -2.97
C LEU A 71 8.31 -7.29 -2.46
N PRO A 72 7.92 -6.57 -1.38
CA PRO A 72 8.69 -5.44 -0.82
C PRO A 72 10.15 -5.78 -0.48
N VAL A 73 10.45 -7.02 -0.13
CA VAL A 73 11.83 -7.47 0.14
C VAL A 73 12.73 -7.26 -1.08
N ILE A 74 12.18 -7.43 -2.28
CA ILE A 74 12.90 -7.29 -3.54
C ILE A 74 12.80 -5.85 -4.07
N THR A 75 11.63 -5.24 -3.98
CA THR A 75 11.37 -3.91 -4.57
C THR A 75 12.20 -2.80 -3.94
N GLY A 76 12.49 -2.89 -2.64
CA GLY A 76 13.41 -1.95 -1.97
C GLY A 76 14.80 -1.99 -2.59
N ALA A 77 15.35 -3.19 -2.82
CA ALA A 77 16.67 -3.36 -3.44
C ALA A 77 16.69 -2.90 -4.92
N VAL A 78 15.58 -3.09 -5.65
CA VAL A 78 15.42 -2.56 -7.02
C VAL A 78 15.44 -1.03 -7.00
N ALA A 79 14.70 -0.43 -6.07
CA ALA A 79 14.60 1.02 -5.96
C ALA A 79 15.92 1.68 -5.60
N ASP A 80 16.72 1.06 -4.75
CA ASP A 80 18.07 1.56 -4.41
C ASP A 80 19.00 1.61 -5.64
N ARG A 81 18.73 0.83 -6.67
CA ARG A 81 19.53 0.82 -7.91
C ARG A 81 18.94 1.67 -9.02
N VAL A 82 17.64 1.60 -9.23
CA VAL A 82 16.94 2.24 -10.36
C VAL A 82 16.60 3.70 -10.04
N GLY A 83 16.45 4.01 -8.76
CA GLY A 83 16.01 5.28 -8.23
C GLY A 83 14.55 5.23 -7.74
N TYR A 84 14.30 5.86 -6.61
CA TYR A 84 12.99 5.86 -5.93
C TYR A 84 11.91 6.52 -6.78
N LYS A 85 12.22 7.65 -7.42
CA LYS A 85 11.27 8.39 -8.26
C LYS A 85 10.75 7.55 -9.41
N LYS A 86 11.63 6.84 -10.11
CA LYS A 86 11.24 6.00 -11.26
C LYS A 86 10.33 4.85 -10.81
N VAL A 87 10.68 4.19 -9.71
CA VAL A 87 9.88 3.08 -9.17
C VAL A 87 8.52 3.56 -8.66
N LEU A 88 8.45 4.75 -8.01
CA LEU A 88 7.18 5.37 -7.62
C LEU A 88 6.29 5.71 -8.82
N ILE A 89 6.85 6.25 -9.90
CA ILE A 89 6.11 6.53 -11.14
C ILE A 89 5.54 5.22 -11.70
N THR A 90 6.36 4.17 -11.78
CA THR A 90 5.90 2.83 -12.22
C THR A 90 4.79 2.31 -11.34
N SER A 91 4.92 2.43 -10.01
CA SER A 91 3.89 2.03 -9.05
C SER A 91 2.57 2.74 -9.33
N PHE A 92 2.56 4.07 -9.46
CA PHE A 92 1.31 4.82 -9.68
C PHE A 92 0.68 4.55 -11.04
N ILE A 93 1.47 4.36 -12.09
CA ILE A 93 0.96 3.92 -13.40
C ILE A 93 0.28 2.55 -13.26
N THR A 94 0.93 1.61 -12.57
CA THR A 94 0.39 0.27 -12.33
C THR A 94 -0.90 0.33 -11.50
N TYR A 95 -0.99 1.19 -10.49
CA TYR A 95 -2.21 1.43 -9.72
C TYR A 95 -3.36 1.93 -10.60
N VAL A 96 -3.11 2.94 -11.44
CA VAL A 96 -4.12 3.50 -12.35
C VAL A 96 -4.64 2.43 -13.30
N ILE A 97 -3.74 1.66 -13.93
CA ILE A 97 -4.11 0.55 -14.81
C ILE A 97 -4.94 -0.50 -14.05
N SER A 98 -4.52 -0.88 -12.85
CA SER A 98 -5.21 -1.87 -12.04
C SER A 98 -6.62 -1.43 -11.66
N PHE A 99 -6.81 -0.22 -11.14
CA PHE A 99 -8.13 0.30 -10.81
C PHE A 99 -9.01 0.50 -12.05
N PHE A 100 -8.43 0.87 -13.18
CA PHE A 100 -9.16 0.92 -14.45
C PHE A 100 -9.63 -0.46 -14.89
N MET A 101 -8.78 -1.49 -14.78
CA MET A 101 -9.18 -2.87 -15.07
C MET A 101 -10.31 -3.33 -14.14
N LEU A 102 -10.23 -3.03 -12.84
CA LEU A 102 -11.28 -3.36 -11.87
C LEU A 102 -12.62 -2.69 -12.19
N SER A 103 -12.60 -1.50 -12.81
CA SER A 103 -13.82 -0.79 -13.21
C SER A 103 -14.43 -1.27 -14.52
N ARG A 104 -13.73 -2.12 -15.32
CA ARG A 104 -14.16 -2.48 -16.67
C ARG A 104 -14.33 -3.96 -16.90
N PHE A 105 -13.66 -4.78 -16.11
CA PHE A 105 -13.69 -6.23 -16.31
C PHE A 105 -14.49 -6.91 -15.20
N GLU A 106 -15.17 -8.01 -15.55
CA GLU A 106 -16.04 -8.75 -14.66
C GLU A 106 -15.70 -10.25 -14.60
N THR A 107 -14.78 -10.72 -15.44
CA THR A 107 -14.41 -12.15 -15.44
C THR A 107 -13.38 -12.44 -14.34
N PHE A 108 -13.44 -13.63 -13.76
CA PHE A 108 -12.51 -14.05 -12.70
C PHE A 108 -11.05 -13.84 -13.12
N GLY A 109 -10.66 -14.27 -14.33
CA GLY A 109 -9.27 -14.16 -14.79
C GLY A 109 -8.78 -12.72 -14.93
N SER A 110 -9.63 -11.83 -15.45
CA SER A 110 -9.28 -10.40 -15.61
C SER A 110 -9.22 -9.66 -14.27
N ILE A 111 -10.15 -9.96 -13.36
CA ILE A 111 -10.16 -9.41 -12.00
C ILE A 111 -8.95 -9.94 -11.21
N PHE A 112 -8.65 -11.24 -11.30
CA PHE A 112 -7.46 -11.82 -10.69
C PHE A 112 -6.18 -11.11 -11.16
N ALA A 113 -6.02 -10.91 -12.48
CA ALA A 113 -4.89 -10.18 -13.04
C ALA A 113 -4.83 -8.71 -12.54
N ALA A 114 -5.97 -8.01 -12.45
CA ALA A 114 -6.04 -6.66 -11.92
C ALA A 114 -5.60 -6.60 -10.44
N PHE A 115 -5.98 -7.59 -9.63
CA PHE A 115 -5.54 -7.68 -8.23
C PHE A 115 -4.06 -8.00 -8.08
N ILE A 116 -3.49 -8.82 -8.97
CA ILE A 116 -2.04 -9.04 -9.01
C ILE A 116 -1.32 -7.72 -9.30
N LEU A 117 -1.78 -6.96 -10.30
CA LEU A 117 -1.20 -5.64 -10.62
C LEU A 117 -1.36 -4.66 -9.44
N LEU A 118 -2.51 -4.67 -8.77
CA LEU A 118 -2.77 -3.83 -7.59
C LEU A 118 -1.79 -4.15 -6.46
N ALA A 119 -1.57 -5.44 -6.19
CA ALA A 119 -0.62 -5.90 -5.18
C ALA A 119 0.83 -5.55 -5.53
N VAL A 120 1.21 -5.69 -6.81
CA VAL A 120 2.53 -5.27 -7.30
C VAL A 120 2.73 -3.78 -7.13
N ALA A 121 1.73 -2.96 -7.48
CA ALA A 121 1.79 -1.51 -7.30
C ALA A 121 2.02 -1.12 -5.83
N GLY A 122 1.25 -1.71 -4.90
CA GLY A 122 1.42 -1.49 -3.46
C GLY A 122 2.77 -1.96 -2.92
N ALA A 123 3.25 -3.08 -3.41
CA ALA A 123 4.56 -3.61 -3.03
C ALA A 123 5.73 -2.76 -3.55
N LEU A 124 5.57 -2.10 -4.71
CA LEU A 124 6.52 -1.11 -5.20
C LEU A 124 6.49 0.18 -4.38
N PHE A 125 5.32 0.64 -3.99
CA PHE A 125 5.11 1.91 -3.29
C PHE A 125 5.62 1.89 -1.85
N LYS A 126 5.16 0.93 -1.07
CA LYS A 126 5.26 0.92 0.39
C LYS A 126 6.68 1.09 0.96
N PRO A 127 7.71 0.35 0.51
CA PRO A 127 9.07 0.51 1.04
C PRO A 127 9.72 1.83 0.63
N LEU A 128 9.31 2.44 -0.48
CA LEU A 128 9.94 3.65 -0.99
C LEU A 128 9.56 4.90 -0.22
N ILE A 129 8.28 5.06 0.10
CA ILE A 129 7.82 6.23 0.87
C ILE A 129 8.32 6.16 2.30
N SER A 130 8.17 5.02 2.97
CA SER A 130 8.72 4.85 4.33
C SER A 130 10.24 5.00 4.36
N GLY A 131 10.94 4.47 3.35
CA GLY A 131 12.39 4.64 3.17
C GLY A 131 12.78 6.10 2.90
N THR A 132 11.96 6.86 2.16
CA THR A 132 12.19 8.30 1.96
C THR A 132 12.04 9.05 3.28
N VAL A 133 10.97 8.79 4.04
CA VAL A 133 10.78 9.41 5.36
C VAL A 133 11.96 9.12 6.28
N ALA A 134 12.44 7.87 6.32
CA ALA A 134 13.60 7.48 7.11
C ALA A 134 14.89 8.24 6.71
N ARG A 135 15.08 8.50 5.41
CA ARG A 135 16.28 9.18 4.88
C ARG A 135 16.27 10.69 5.05
N VAL A 136 15.09 11.29 5.20
CA VAL A 136 14.94 12.73 5.36
C VAL A 136 14.70 13.17 6.82
N THR A 137 14.76 12.21 7.74
CA THR A 137 14.69 12.43 9.19
C THR A 137 16.03 12.03 9.82
N ASP A 138 16.42 12.75 10.87
CA ASP A 138 17.61 12.49 11.70
C ASP A 138 17.22 11.91 13.07
N ARG A 139 18.21 11.69 13.93
CA ARG A 139 17.96 11.14 15.30
C ARG A 139 17.02 12.01 16.15
N GLU A 140 17.03 13.33 15.96
CA GLU A 140 16.21 14.27 16.74
C GLU A 140 14.77 14.31 16.20
N THR A 141 14.59 14.20 14.88
CA THR A 141 13.32 14.39 14.20
C THR A 141 12.61 13.07 13.85
N ALA A 142 13.30 11.92 13.87
CA ALA A 142 12.75 10.64 13.44
C ALA A 142 11.47 10.25 14.19
N SER A 143 11.45 10.37 15.52
CA SER A 143 10.27 10.01 16.32
C SER A 143 9.05 10.85 15.94
N LEU A 144 9.21 12.17 15.83
CA LEU A 144 8.14 13.07 15.41
C LEU A 144 7.76 12.83 13.92
N GLY A 145 8.76 12.63 13.06
CA GLY A 145 8.56 12.38 11.64
C GLY A 145 7.74 11.13 11.36
N PHE A 146 8.08 10.02 11.99
CA PHE A 146 7.28 8.79 11.89
C PHE A 146 5.92 8.91 12.58
N GLY A 147 5.81 9.68 13.67
CA GLY A 147 4.52 9.99 14.29
C GLY A 147 3.59 10.71 13.33
N ILE A 148 4.08 11.72 12.60
CA ILE A 148 3.32 12.43 11.56
C ILE A 148 2.97 11.47 10.41
N PHE A 149 3.92 10.67 9.96
CA PHE A 149 3.73 9.71 8.88
C PHE A 149 2.60 8.70 9.21
N TYR A 150 2.61 8.11 10.40
CA TYR A 150 1.54 7.21 10.83
C TYR A 150 0.20 7.92 11.03
N MET A 151 0.20 9.15 11.50
CA MET A 151 -1.02 9.97 11.58
C MET A 151 -1.63 10.18 10.19
N VAL A 152 -0.81 10.49 9.20
CA VAL A 152 -1.25 10.68 7.81
C VAL A 152 -1.82 9.38 7.22
N ILE A 153 -1.20 8.22 7.49
CA ILE A 153 -1.75 6.91 7.11
C ILE A 153 -3.16 6.72 7.67
N ASN A 154 -3.36 7.02 8.97
CA ASN A 154 -4.66 6.87 9.60
C ASN A 154 -5.70 7.86 9.07
N ILE A 155 -5.30 9.10 8.78
CA ILE A 155 -6.18 10.10 8.16
C ILE A 155 -6.64 9.61 6.78
N GLY A 156 -5.71 9.14 5.93
CA GLY A 156 -6.04 8.58 4.62
C GLY A 156 -6.94 7.34 4.74
N GLY A 157 -6.64 6.46 5.71
CA GLY A 157 -7.41 5.27 6.00
C GLY A 157 -8.83 5.54 6.53
N PHE A 158 -9.06 6.69 7.15
CA PHE A 158 -10.39 7.16 7.57
C PHE A 158 -11.15 7.83 6.41
N ILE A 159 -10.51 8.79 5.75
CA ILE A 159 -11.14 9.58 4.67
C ILE A 159 -11.51 8.67 3.48
N GLY A 160 -10.65 7.71 3.13
CA GLY A 160 -10.87 6.81 2.00
C GLY A 160 -12.22 6.09 2.06
N PRO A 161 -12.47 5.20 3.02
CA PRO A 161 -13.74 4.49 3.17
C PRO A 161 -14.92 5.44 3.40
N PHE A 162 -14.73 6.53 4.13
CA PHE A 162 -15.79 7.53 4.37
C PHE A 162 -16.28 8.15 3.07
N VAL A 163 -15.38 8.68 2.23
CA VAL A 163 -15.75 9.27 0.94
C VAL A 163 -16.28 8.20 -0.01
N ALA A 164 -15.68 7.00 -0.03
CA ALA A 164 -16.16 5.88 -0.82
C ALA A 164 -17.60 5.51 -0.46
N SER A 165 -17.97 5.49 0.82
CA SER A 165 -19.35 5.19 1.26
C SER A 165 -20.37 6.22 0.77
N LEU A 166 -19.97 7.48 0.66
CA LEU A 166 -20.83 8.54 0.12
C LEU A 166 -21.02 8.40 -1.40
N LEU A 167 -19.96 7.99 -2.11
CA LEU A 167 -19.97 7.83 -3.56
C LEU A 167 -20.64 6.52 -3.99
N TYR A 168 -20.51 5.47 -3.21
CA TYR A 168 -21.04 4.13 -3.51
C TYR A 168 -22.58 4.09 -3.62
N LYS A 169 -23.30 5.00 -2.99
CA LYS A 169 -24.79 5.02 -2.95
C LYS A 169 -25.49 4.79 -4.29
N ASN A 170 -24.79 4.94 -5.41
CA ASN A 170 -25.36 4.83 -6.74
C ASN A 170 -24.57 3.96 -7.74
N ASN A 171 -23.28 3.71 -7.54
CA ASN A 171 -22.46 2.94 -8.51
C ASN A 171 -21.07 2.58 -7.98
N TRP A 172 -20.65 1.34 -8.16
CA TRP A 172 -19.29 0.86 -7.88
C TRP A 172 -18.21 1.64 -8.65
N ASP A 173 -18.47 2.03 -9.87
CA ASP A 173 -17.55 2.79 -10.71
C ASP A 173 -17.05 4.06 -10.05
N SER A 174 -17.90 4.74 -9.27
CA SER A 174 -17.54 5.96 -8.57
C SER A 174 -16.38 5.76 -7.59
N VAL A 175 -16.32 4.60 -6.92
CA VAL A 175 -15.24 4.26 -5.98
C VAL A 175 -13.93 4.00 -6.76
N PHE A 176 -14.01 3.30 -7.90
CA PHE A 176 -12.84 3.06 -8.75
C PHE A 176 -12.31 4.36 -9.35
N TYR A 177 -13.18 5.23 -9.89
CA TYR A 177 -12.74 6.52 -10.44
C TYR A 177 -12.14 7.44 -9.40
N MET A 178 -12.64 7.44 -8.17
CA MET A 178 -12.02 8.16 -7.06
C MET A 178 -10.61 7.63 -6.78
N SER A 179 -10.43 6.31 -6.74
CA SER A 179 -9.11 5.70 -6.54
C SER A 179 -8.17 6.01 -7.70
N ILE A 180 -8.66 5.96 -8.95
CA ILE A 180 -7.89 6.37 -10.14
C ILE A 180 -7.47 7.84 -10.04
N ALA A 181 -8.37 8.73 -9.64
CA ALA A 181 -8.07 10.15 -9.48
C ALA A 181 -6.99 10.38 -8.40
N ALA A 182 -7.09 9.71 -7.24
CA ALA A 182 -6.10 9.79 -6.18
C ALA A 182 -4.71 9.29 -6.64
N MET A 183 -4.65 8.17 -7.36
CA MET A 183 -3.39 7.62 -7.88
C MET A 183 -2.82 8.47 -9.02
N THR A 184 -3.68 9.05 -9.87
CA THR A 184 -3.25 9.99 -10.91
C THR A 184 -2.68 11.28 -10.30
N LEU A 185 -3.32 11.81 -9.24
CA LEU A 185 -2.78 12.94 -8.50
C LEU A 185 -1.41 12.61 -7.92
N ASN A 186 -1.24 11.44 -7.33
CA ASN A 186 0.06 10.97 -6.81
C ASN A 186 1.11 10.81 -7.91
N LEU A 187 0.72 10.34 -9.09
CA LEU A 187 1.60 10.28 -10.25
C LEU A 187 2.11 11.69 -10.61
N LEU A 188 1.21 12.67 -10.69
CA LEU A 188 1.57 14.06 -10.97
C LEU A 188 2.44 14.66 -9.86
N LEU A 189 2.08 14.46 -8.60
CA LEU A 189 2.89 14.90 -7.45
C LEU A 189 4.30 14.30 -7.51
N THR A 190 4.41 13.03 -7.88
CA THR A 190 5.71 12.36 -8.00
C THR A 190 6.53 12.92 -9.16
N ILE A 191 5.93 13.14 -10.33
CA ILE A 191 6.63 13.65 -11.50
C ILE A 191 7.14 15.07 -11.25
N PHE A 192 6.31 15.95 -10.70
CA PHE A 192 6.63 17.39 -10.62
C PHE A 192 7.29 17.81 -9.31
N PHE A 193 7.00 17.17 -8.21
CA PHE A 193 7.41 17.64 -6.88
C PHE A 193 8.31 16.69 -6.12
N TYR A 194 8.23 15.37 -6.36
CA TYR A 194 9.10 14.41 -5.68
C TYR A 194 10.52 14.49 -6.24
N ARG A 195 11.48 14.68 -5.35
CA ARG A 195 12.91 14.64 -5.68
C ARG A 195 13.53 13.37 -5.14
N GLU A 196 14.51 12.84 -5.86
CA GLU A 196 15.27 11.67 -5.44
C GLU A 196 15.92 11.96 -4.09
N PRO A 197 15.68 11.12 -3.05
CA PRO A 197 16.43 11.24 -1.81
C PRO A 197 17.90 10.90 -2.07
N ALA A 198 18.82 11.47 -1.29
CA ALA A 198 20.23 11.14 -1.39
C ALA A 198 20.41 9.63 -1.19
N ILE A 199 20.80 8.93 -2.25
CA ILE A 199 21.08 7.49 -2.20
C ILE A 199 22.52 7.35 -1.71
N THR A 200 22.70 6.78 -0.53
CA THR A 200 24.03 6.34 -0.11
C THR A 200 24.36 5.13 -0.99
N GLU A 201 25.27 5.31 -1.96
CA GLU A 201 25.72 4.22 -2.82
C GLU A 201 26.20 3.06 -1.93
N SER A 202 25.37 2.04 -1.77
CA SER A 202 25.89 0.77 -1.32
C SER A 202 26.55 0.12 -2.51
N GLY A 203 27.86 0.20 -2.61
CA GLY A 203 28.66 -0.42 -3.67
C GLY A 203 28.57 -1.95 -3.73
N LYS A 204 27.51 -2.52 -3.13
CA LYS A 204 27.27 -3.97 -3.10
C LYS A 204 26.41 -4.38 -4.26
N SER A 205 26.77 -5.46 -4.93
CA SER A 205 25.99 -6.08 -6.01
C SER A 205 24.55 -6.35 -5.57
N PHE A 206 23.58 -6.03 -6.42
CA PHE A 206 22.14 -6.27 -6.24
C PHE A 206 21.83 -7.70 -5.79
N ILE A 207 22.41 -8.70 -6.48
CA ILE A 207 22.25 -10.13 -6.15
C ILE A 207 22.78 -10.43 -4.75
N LYS A 208 23.90 -9.80 -4.36
CA LYS A 208 24.49 -9.96 -3.04
C LYS A 208 23.60 -9.39 -1.94
N ASN A 209 22.98 -8.25 -2.16
CA ASN A 209 22.05 -7.64 -1.20
C ASN A 209 20.78 -8.48 -1.01
N ILE A 210 20.20 -9.01 -2.08
CA ILE A 210 19.07 -9.96 -2.01
C ILE A 210 19.50 -11.23 -1.29
N GLY A 211 20.65 -11.80 -1.64
CA GLY A 211 21.18 -12.99 -0.96
C GLY A 211 21.41 -12.78 0.54
N ILE A 212 21.93 -11.62 0.94
CA ILE A 212 22.09 -11.24 2.35
C ILE A 212 20.72 -11.13 3.04
N ALA A 213 19.72 -10.51 2.40
CA ALA A 213 18.39 -10.39 2.96
C ALA A 213 17.76 -11.77 3.23
N PHE A 214 17.78 -12.67 2.26
CA PHE A 214 17.27 -14.03 2.45
C PHE A 214 18.06 -14.84 3.48
N ARG A 215 19.39 -14.69 3.51
CA ARG A 215 20.23 -15.31 4.53
C ARG A 215 19.88 -14.82 5.94
N ASN A 216 19.69 -13.50 6.10
CA ASN A 216 19.34 -12.91 7.39
C ASN A 216 17.94 -13.37 7.83
N ILE A 217 16.97 -13.44 6.92
CA ILE A 217 15.65 -14.04 7.19
C ILE A 217 15.82 -15.48 7.67
N GLY A 218 16.61 -16.29 6.97
CA GLY A 218 16.89 -17.68 7.35
C GLY A 218 17.48 -17.79 8.76
N ILE A 219 18.51 -16.98 9.07
CA ILE A 219 19.13 -16.96 10.41
C ILE A 219 18.10 -16.54 11.48
N THR A 220 17.28 -15.52 11.20
CA THR A 220 16.29 -15.03 12.16
C THR A 220 15.21 -16.08 12.45
N LEU A 221 14.84 -16.86 11.44
CA LEU A 221 13.89 -17.96 11.56
C LEU A 221 14.44 -19.19 12.32
N THR A 222 15.72 -19.24 12.65
CA THR A 222 16.27 -20.30 13.54
C THR A 222 16.07 -20.02 15.03
N ASP A 223 15.75 -18.76 15.40
CA ASP A 223 15.41 -18.42 16.78
C ASP A 223 13.94 -18.77 17.09
N TRP A 224 13.74 -19.83 17.91
CA TRP A 224 12.40 -20.31 18.26
C TRP A 224 11.54 -19.26 19.00
N ARG A 225 12.16 -18.34 19.77
CA ARG A 225 11.47 -17.27 20.48
C ARG A 225 10.92 -16.26 19.49
N PHE A 226 11.70 -15.94 18.48
CA PHE A 226 11.28 -15.07 17.40
C PHE A 226 10.19 -15.72 16.54
N LEU A 227 10.30 -17.02 16.27
CA LEU A 227 9.24 -17.78 15.56
C LEU A 227 7.93 -17.77 16.34
N LEU A 228 7.98 -18.00 17.66
CA LEU A 228 6.78 -17.92 18.50
C LEU A 228 6.15 -16.52 18.48
N PHE A 229 6.97 -15.49 18.57
CA PHE A 229 6.52 -14.11 18.44
C PHE A 229 5.85 -13.83 17.09
N LEU A 230 6.46 -14.28 16.00
CA LEU A 230 5.87 -14.15 14.64
C LEU A 230 4.55 -14.92 14.53
N LEU A 231 4.45 -16.09 15.12
CA LEU A 231 3.23 -16.90 15.12
C LEU A 231 2.10 -16.19 15.86
N ILE A 232 2.37 -15.64 17.05
CA ILE A 232 1.38 -14.88 17.83
C ILE A 232 0.89 -13.66 17.03
N ILE A 233 1.81 -12.88 16.45
CA ILE A 233 1.46 -11.73 15.61
C ILE A 233 0.71 -12.18 14.35
N GLY A 234 1.12 -13.27 13.72
CA GLY A 234 0.44 -13.81 12.54
C GLY A 234 -1.01 -14.21 12.84
N VAL A 235 -1.25 -14.89 13.94
CA VAL A 235 -2.62 -15.25 14.39
C VAL A 235 -3.45 -14.00 14.68
N PHE A 236 -2.89 -13.02 15.38
CA PHE A 236 -3.55 -11.73 15.63
C PHE A 236 -3.96 -11.03 14.32
N TRP A 237 -3.03 -10.87 13.38
CA TRP A 237 -3.31 -10.22 12.11
C TRP A 237 -4.29 -11.02 11.24
N THR A 238 -4.25 -12.35 11.31
CA THR A 238 -5.21 -13.20 10.62
C THR A 238 -6.64 -12.94 11.14
N ALA A 239 -6.83 -12.90 12.45
CA ALA A 239 -8.11 -12.58 13.06
C ALA A 239 -8.55 -11.14 12.73
N TYR A 240 -7.63 -10.17 12.85
CA TYR A 240 -7.92 -8.76 12.56
C TYR A 240 -8.36 -8.54 11.09
N ASN A 241 -7.71 -9.18 10.14
CA ASN A 241 -8.07 -9.03 8.73
C ASN A 241 -9.46 -9.59 8.39
N GLN A 242 -10.03 -10.51 9.21
CA GLN A 242 -11.40 -10.99 9.00
C GLN A 242 -12.44 -9.87 9.17
N LEU A 243 -12.14 -8.81 9.91
CA LEU A 243 -13.01 -7.63 10.00
C LEU A 243 -13.27 -6.99 8.62
N TYR A 244 -12.35 -7.16 7.68
CA TYR A 244 -12.46 -6.58 6.33
C TYR A 244 -12.80 -7.62 5.25
N TYR A 245 -12.46 -8.88 5.47
CA TYR A 245 -12.58 -9.93 4.45
C TYR A 245 -13.84 -10.79 4.59
N SER A 246 -14.23 -11.09 5.81
CA SER A 246 -15.37 -11.99 6.07
C SER A 246 -16.54 -11.27 6.72
N PHE A 247 -16.28 -10.40 7.67
CA PHE A 247 -17.33 -9.73 8.44
C PHE A 247 -18.30 -8.89 7.59
N PRO A 248 -17.86 -8.08 6.59
CA PRO A 248 -18.79 -7.35 5.74
C PRO A 248 -19.75 -8.26 4.98
N VAL A 249 -19.25 -9.40 4.47
CA VAL A 249 -20.06 -10.40 3.74
C VAL A 249 -21.04 -11.14 4.67
N PHE A 250 -20.70 -11.26 5.95
CA PHE A 250 -21.59 -11.89 6.93
C PHE A 250 -22.74 -10.96 7.36
N LEU A 251 -22.55 -9.65 7.28
CA LEU A 251 -23.57 -8.64 7.63
C LEU A 251 -24.57 -8.35 6.49
N GLU A 252 -24.27 -8.74 5.26
CA GLU A 252 -25.10 -8.59 4.06
C GLU A 252 -26.13 -9.73 3.96
#